data_08385d29a24119058fb764c94393e96e
#
_entry.id   08385d29a24119058fb764c94393e96e
#
_cell.length_a   1.000
_cell.length_b   1.000
_cell.length_c   1.000
_cell.angle_alpha   90.00
_cell.angle_beta   90.00
_cell.angle_gamma   90.00
#
_symmetry.space_group_name_H-M   'P 1'
#
loop_
_entity.id
_entity.type
_entity.pdbx_description
1 polymer ?
#
loop_
_entity_poly.entity_id
_entity_poly.type
_entity_poly.pdbx_seq_one_letter_code
_entity_poly.pdbx_strand_id
1 'polypeptide(L)'
;MLLRRHQAQIDVHPIQPAQGFEHLSGDSLAVLKWLKANQVEFVLVGPVAEAIRGGGGATGPVAIVPAPYRRNYERLSRALDSAHARPRPDSPAIETRESRPAKLSPEAFAKSQRWVLGNGPHELDVESRPSGPPGYQELLYEAGRFQLASEVSVDVASPEDIEHYEQVRRTGAVPEMRITRGAPRQLEPR
;
A
#
# COMPACT_ATOMS: atom_id res chain seq x y z
N MET A 1 -5.59 22.20 -33.05
CA MET A 1 -5.52 22.75 -31.68
C MET A 1 -6.30 21.80 -30.77
N LEU A 2 -5.61 20.82 -30.15
CA LEU A 2 -6.24 19.77 -29.34
C LEU A 2 -6.31 20.25 -27.89
N LEU A 3 -7.52 20.57 -27.43
CA LEU A 3 -7.83 20.89 -26.04
C LEU A 3 -7.54 19.64 -25.18
N ARG A 4 -6.45 19.65 -24.43
CA ARG A 4 -6.23 18.69 -23.35
C ARG A 4 -7.30 18.94 -22.30
N ARG A 5 -8.31 18.06 -22.25
CA ARG A 5 -9.21 17.98 -21.10
C ARG A 5 -8.37 17.51 -19.90
N HIS A 6 -8.03 18.43 -19.03
CA HIS A 6 -7.65 18.09 -17.66
C HIS A 6 -8.90 17.47 -17.03
N GLN A 7 -8.90 16.15 -16.87
CA GLN A 7 -9.84 15.55 -15.93
C GLN A 7 -9.43 16.09 -14.55
N ALA A 8 -10.27 16.94 -13.99
CA ALA A 8 -10.18 17.30 -12.59
C ALA A 8 -10.30 16.00 -11.80
N GLN A 9 -9.22 15.60 -11.15
CA GLN A 9 -9.21 14.51 -10.21
C GLN A 9 -10.07 15.00 -9.03
N ILE A 10 -11.32 14.55 -8.98
CA ILE A 10 -12.20 14.85 -7.85
C ILE A 10 -11.58 14.09 -6.69
N ASP A 11 -10.99 14.79 -5.75
CA ASP A 11 -10.55 14.21 -4.48
C ASP A 11 -11.78 13.73 -3.73
N VAL A 12 -12.05 12.44 -3.85
CA VAL A 12 -13.25 11.79 -3.29
C VAL A 12 -13.20 11.74 -1.77
N HIS A 13 -11.99 11.89 -1.19
CA HIS A 13 -11.78 11.78 0.25
C HIS A 13 -11.33 13.09 0.86
N PRO A 14 -12.02 13.62 1.89
CA PRO A 14 -11.53 14.77 2.64
C PRO A 14 -10.20 14.40 3.32
N ILE A 15 -9.26 15.35 3.31
CA ILE A 15 -7.98 15.18 4.01
C ILE A 15 -8.25 15.17 5.51
N GLN A 16 -7.90 14.07 6.16
CA GLN A 16 -7.98 13.93 7.60
C GLN A 16 -6.63 14.28 8.22
N PRO A 17 -6.60 15.09 9.31
CA PRO A 17 -5.38 15.24 10.07
C PRO A 17 -5.03 13.89 10.68
N ALA A 18 -3.80 13.42 10.52
CA ALA A 18 -3.37 12.22 11.18
C ALA A 18 -3.30 12.46 12.68
N GLN A 19 -3.89 11.57 13.44
CA GLN A 19 -3.72 11.52 14.88
C GLN A 19 -2.62 10.49 15.18
N GLY A 20 -1.60 10.87 15.96
CA GLY A 20 -0.55 9.94 16.35
C GLY A 20 0.72 9.94 15.50
N PHE A 21 0.95 10.99 14.73
CA PHE A 21 2.21 11.21 14.00
C PHE A 21 3.47 11.13 14.84
N GLU A 22 3.36 11.59 16.05
CA GLU A 22 4.44 11.62 17.02
C GLU A 22 5.00 10.22 17.30
N HIS A 23 4.23 9.18 16.97
CA HIS A 23 4.60 7.78 17.15
C HIS A 23 5.14 7.11 15.88
N LEU A 24 5.10 7.79 14.73
CA LEU A 24 5.76 7.28 13.54
C LEU A 24 7.27 7.43 13.69
N SER A 25 8.01 6.35 13.44
CA SER A 25 9.45 6.44 13.38
C SER A 25 9.86 7.41 12.27
N GLY A 26 10.95 8.15 12.51
CA GLY A 26 11.52 9.03 11.48
C GLY A 26 11.80 8.30 10.17
N ASP A 27 12.13 7.02 10.25
CA ASP A 27 12.42 6.14 9.12
C ASP A 27 11.16 5.85 8.29
N SER A 28 10.02 5.54 8.93
CA SER A 28 8.76 5.34 8.22
C SER A 28 8.32 6.59 7.47
N LEU A 29 8.44 7.76 8.10
CA LEU A 29 8.12 9.03 7.45
C LEU A 29 9.09 9.34 6.29
N ALA A 30 10.37 9.01 6.43
CA ALA A 30 11.36 9.17 5.37
C ALA A 30 11.03 8.30 4.15
N VAL A 31 10.65 7.04 4.36
CA VAL A 31 10.22 6.13 3.28
C VAL A 31 8.98 6.68 2.56
N LEU A 32 7.97 7.15 3.31
CA LEU A 32 6.75 7.72 2.72
C LEU A 32 7.05 8.98 1.90
N LYS A 33 7.89 9.88 2.42
CA LYS A 33 8.36 11.07 1.68
C LYS A 33 9.08 10.70 0.40
N TRP A 34 9.97 9.71 0.49
CA TRP A 34 10.74 9.23 -0.66
C TRP A 34 9.83 8.62 -1.73
N LEU A 35 8.84 7.78 -1.37
CA LEU A 35 7.86 7.24 -2.30
C LEU A 35 7.07 8.35 -3.01
N LYS A 36 6.61 9.34 -2.28
CA LYS A 36 5.88 10.50 -2.84
C LYS A 36 6.75 11.35 -3.75
N ALA A 37 8.00 11.61 -3.37
CA ALA A 37 8.97 12.35 -4.20
C ALA A 37 9.23 11.65 -5.54
N ASN A 38 9.21 10.32 -5.56
CA ASN A 38 9.31 9.52 -6.78
C ASN A 38 7.97 9.32 -7.50
N GLN A 39 6.92 10.00 -7.06
CA GLN A 39 5.57 9.94 -7.67
C GLN A 39 5.00 8.51 -7.74
N VAL A 40 5.34 7.67 -6.77
CA VAL A 40 4.74 6.34 -6.63
C VAL A 40 3.33 6.49 -6.07
N GLU A 41 2.37 5.87 -6.72
CA GLU A 41 0.97 5.83 -6.31
C GLU A 41 0.70 4.51 -5.57
N PHE A 42 0.17 4.61 -4.35
CA PHE A 42 -0.04 3.46 -3.48
C PHE A 42 -1.12 3.73 -2.43
N VAL A 43 -1.67 2.66 -1.88
CA VAL A 43 -2.42 2.67 -0.62
C VAL A 43 -1.54 2.06 0.47
N LEU A 44 -1.47 2.73 1.61
CA LEU A 44 -0.71 2.27 2.76
C LEU A 44 -1.52 1.24 3.54
N VAL A 45 -0.88 0.13 3.89
CA VAL A 45 -1.44 -0.99 4.68
C VAL A 45 -0.48 -1.34 5.83
N GLY A 46 -0.85 -2.29 6.67
CA GLY A 46 0.01 -2.84 7.72
C GLY A 46 0.27 -1.90 8.90
N PRO A 47 1.34 -2.13 9.69
CA PRO A 47 1.53 -1.50 11.00
C PRO A 47 1.61 0.03 10.97
N VAL A 48 2.22 0.59 9.91
CA VAL A 48 2.33 2.05 9.76
C VAL A 48 0.97 2.67 9.45
N ALA A 49 0.13 1.99 8.65
CA ALA A 49 -1.25 2.40 8.39
C ALA A 49 -2.09 2.41 9.66
N GLU A 50 -1.96 1.36 10.47
CA GLU A 50 -2.65 1.24 11.76
C GLU A 50 -2.26 2.39 12.70
N ALA A 51 -0.98 2.70 12.82
CA ALA A 51 -0.50 3.81 13.64
C ALA A 51 -1.04 5.16 13.19
N ILE A 52 -1.10 5.42 11.87
CA ILE A 52 -1.68 6.67 11.34
C ILE A 52 -3.16 6.79 11.67
N ARG A 53 -3.88 5.69 11.76
CA ARG A 53 -5.29 5.68 12.15
C ARG A 53 -5.54 5.73 13.65
N GLY A 54 -4.48 5.88 14.46
CA GLY A 54 -4.57 5.98 15.92
C GLY A 54 -4.47 4.64 16.63
N GLY A 55 -4.06 3.58 15.94
CA GLY A 55 -3.64 2.31 16.55
C GLY A 55 -2.35 2.47 17.34
N GLY A 56 -1.88 1.41 17.99
CA GLY A 56 -0.65 1.40 18.80
C GLY A 56 0.58 1.87 18.01
N GLY A 57 1.72 1.99 18.68
CA GLY A 57 2.96 2.45 18.04
C GLY A 57 3.37 1.61 16.82
N ALA A 58 3.76 2.27 15.73
CA ALA A 58 4.19 1.60 14.52
C ALA A 58 5.50 0.84 14.73
N THR A 59 5.40 -0.45 14.92
CA THR A 59 6.54 -1.37 14.93
C THR A 59 6.47 -2.26 13.70
N GLY A 60 7.26 -1.97 12.69
CA GLY A 60 7.30 -2.78 11.48
C GLY A 60 7.62 -2.00 10.21
N PRO A 61 7.73 -2.69 9.08
CA PRO A 61 8.04 -2.07 7.80
C PRO A 61 6.89 -1.20 7.31
N VAL A 62 7.23 -0.24 6.44
CA VAL A 62 6.23 0.45 5.62
C VAL A 62 5.69 -0.56 4.61
N ALA A 63 4.39 -0.86 4.66
CA ALA A 63 3.73 -1.78 3.75
C ALA A 63 2.80 -1.04 2.80
N ILE A 64 2.96 -1.27 1.50
CA ILE A 64 2.20 -0.58 0.46
C ILE A 64 1.58 -1.54 -0.55
N VAL A 65 0.40 -1.18 -1.05
CA VAL A 65 -0.20 -1.75 -2.26
C VAL A 65 -0.09 -0.72 -3.38
N PRO A 66 0.86 -0.89 -4.31
CA PRO A 66 1.03 0.06 -5.40
C PRO A 66 -0.08 -0.04 -6.44
N ALA A 67 -0.41 1.08 -7.08
CA ALA A 67 -1.33 1.10 -8.21
C ALA A 67 -0.83 0.17 -9.34
N PRO A 68 -1.66 -0.77 -9.83
CA PRO A 68 -1.21 -1.89 -10.66
C PRO A 68 -1.11 -1.53 -12.16
N TYR A 69 -0.55 -0.40 -12.50
CA TYR A 69 -0.30 -0.03 -13.88
C TYR A 69 1.19 0.19 -14.17
N ARG A 70 1.58 -0.11 -15.40
CA ARG A 70 2.97 -0.19 -15.84
C ARG A 70 3.80 1.04 -15.44
N ARG A 71 3.28 2.25 -15.71
CA ARG A 71 4.00 3.50 -15.41
C ARG A 71 4.31 3.66 -13.91
N ASN A 72 3.44 3.19 -13.03
CA ASN A 72 3.67 3.24 -11.59
C ASN A 72 4.74 2.25 -11.16
N TYR A 73 4.71 1.03 -11.71
CA TYR A 73 5.78 0.05 -11.47
C TYR A 73 7.13 0.52 -12.03
N GLU A 74 7.16 1.23 -13.15
CA GLU A 74 8.38 1.84 -13.70
C GLU A 74 8.95 2.92 -12.76
N ARG A 75 8.08 3.73 -12.12
CA ARG A 75 8.49 4.72 -11.11
C ARG A 75 9.05 4.03 -9.86
N LEU A 76 8.33 3.03 -9.35
CA LEU A 76 8.75 2.26 -8.18
C LEU A 76 10.09 1.55 -8.43
N SER A 77 10.21 0.85 -9.56
CA SER A 77 11.46 0.16 -9.95
C SER A 77 12.64 1.13 -10.00
N ARG A 78 12.48 2.28 -10.66
CA ARG A 78 13.52 3.30 -10.79
C ARG A 78 13.92 3.89 -9.43
N ALA A 79 12.94 4.14 -8.57
CA ALA A 79 13.19 4.64 -7.23
C ALA A 79 13.97 3.62 -6.39
N LEU A 80 13.60 2.35 -6.44
CA LEU A 80 14.28 1.27 -5.73
C LEU A 80 15.71 1.04 -6.24
N ASP A 81 15.92 1.07 -7.56
CA ASP A 81 17.25 0.97 -8.16
C ASP A 81 18.16 2.13 -7.68
N SER A 82 17.65 3.35 -7.67
CA SER A 82 18.38 4.54 -7.19
C SER A 82 18.73 4.46 -5.69
N ALA A 83 17.88 3.81 -4.92
CA ALA A 83 18.10 3.58 -3.49
C ALA A 83 18.93 2.33 -3.21
N HIS A 84 19.41 1.61 -4.24
CA HIS A 84 20.10 0.33 -4.11
C HIS A 84 19.35 -0.70 -3.25
N ALA A 85 18.01 -0.64 -3.28
CA ALA A 85 17.17 -1.56 -2.54
C ALA A 85 17.36 -3.00 -3.01
N ARG A 86 17.32 -3.93 -2.07
CA ARG A 86 17.49 -5.35 -2.38
C ARG A 86 16.37 -6.18 -1.74
N PRO A 87 15.90 -7.22 -2.44
CA PRO A 87 15.00 -8.18 -1.81
C PRO A 87 15.69 -8.85 -0.63
N ARG A 88 14.97 -9.00 0.46
CA ARG A 88 15.46 -9.76 1.63
C ARG A 88 15.36 -11.26 1.37
N PRO A 89 16.18 -12.09 2.03
CA PRO A 89 16.14 -13.54 1.86
C PRO A 89 14.79 -14.19 2.20
N ASP A 90 14.03 -13.55 3.08
CA ASP A 90 12.69 -13.94 3.51
C ASP A 90 11.56 -13.43 2.59
N SER A 91 11.91 -12.77 1.48
CA SER A 91 10.92 -12.32 0.51
C SER A 91 10.31 -13.50 -0.25
N PRO A 92 8.99 -13.66 -0.26
CA PRO A 92 8.30 -14.74 -1.00
C PRO A 92 8.63 -14.75 -2.49
N ALA A 93 9.02 -13.60 -3.04
CA ALA A 93 9.36 -13.46 -4.46
C ALA A 93 10.70 -14.13 -4.85
N ILE A 94 11.51 -14.58 -3.87
CA ILE A 94 12.83 -15.21 -4.11
C ILE A 94 12.73 -16.74 -4.20
N GLU A 95 11.60 -17.36 -3.93
CA GLU A 95 11.46 -18.81 -3.90
C GLU A 95 11.73 -19.54 -5.24
N THR A 96 12.02 -18.81 -6.31
CA THR A 96 12.51 -19.40 -7.55
C THR A 96 14.02 -19.66 -7.45
N ARG A 97 14.40 -20.90 -7.49
CA ARG A 97 15.75 -21.52 -7.39
C ARG A 97 16.84 -20.99 -8.36
N GLU A 98 16.71 -19.85 -8.91
CA GLU A 98 17.75 -19.28 -9.80
C GLU A 98 18.62 -18.31 -9.03
N SER A 99 19.90 -18.65 -8.92
CA SER A 99 21.00 -17.98 -8.21
C SER A 99 21.34 -16.56 -8.74
N ARG A 100 20.39 -15.87 -9.35
CA ARG A 100 20.54 -14.47 -9.76
C ARG A 100 19.76 -13.58 -8.79
N PRO A 101 20.33 -12.45 -8.35
CA PRO A 101 19.60 -11.49 -7.55
C PRO A 101 18.34 -11.08 -8.34
N ALA A 102 17.17 -11.28 -7.74
CA ALA A 102 15.90 -10.94 -8.39
C ALA A 102 15.91 -9.45 -8.76
N LYS A 103 15.76 -9.18 -10.05
CA LYS A 103 15.73 -7.81 -10.56
C LYS A 103 14.39 -7.16 -10.21
N LEU A 104 14.43 -6.02 -9.54
CA LEU A 104 13.24 -5.23 -9.20
C LEU A 104 12.74 -4.49 -10.44
N SER A 105 12.18 -5.23 -11.41
CA SER A 105 11.64 -4.67 -12.66
C SER A 105 10.12 -4.51 -12.60
N PRO A 106 9.54 -3.64 -13.46
CA PRO A 106 8.09 -3.49 -13.56
C PRO A 106 7.35 -4.81 -13.81
N GLU A 107 7.93 -5.69 -14.62
CA GLU A 107 7.38 -7.00 -14.94
C GLU A 107 7.45 -7.95 -13.74
N ALA A 108 8.50 -7.82 -12.92
CA ALA A 108 8.64 -8.60 -11.69
C ALA A 108 7.55 -8.21 -10.68
N PHE A 109 7.30 -6.91 -10.49
CA PHE A 109 6.20 -6.45 -9.64
C PHE A 109 4.83 -6.89 -10.15
N ALA A 110 4.61 -6.87 -11.46
CA ALA A 110 3.35 -7.32 -12.04
C ALA A 110 3.08 -8.83 -11.89
N LYS A 111 4.13 -9.63 -11.71
CA LYS A 111 4.04 -11.10 -11.60
C LYS A 111 4.04 -11.60 -10.16
N SER A 112 4.78 -10.94 -9.29
CA SER A 112 4.97 -11.37 -7.89
C SER A 112 3.89 -10.82 -6.99
N GLN A 113 3.55 -11.58 -5.96
CA GLN A 113 2.55 -11.16 -4.98
C GLN A 113 3.12 -10.16 -3.99
N ARG A 114 4.25 -10.47 -3.39
CA ARG A 114 4.85 -9.68 -2.30
C ARG A 114 6.37 -9.60 -2.42
N TRP A 115 6.90 -8.43 -2.09
CA TRP A 115 8.32 -8.16 -1.98
C TRP A 115 8.66 -7.56 -0.62
N VAL A 116 9.55 -8.18 0.10
CA VAL A 116 10.16 -7.61 1.30
C VAL A 116 11.50 -7.03 0.89
N LEU A 117 11.62 -5.71 1.00
CA LEU A 117 12.78 -4.97 0.52
C LEU A 117 13.50 -4.31 1.71
N GLY A 118 14.81 -4.27 1.65
CA GLY A 118 15.63 -3.58 2.64
C GLY A 118 16.65 -2.67 1.97
N ASN A 119 16.88 -1.52 2.59
CA ASN A 119 17.98 -0.60 2.28
C ASN A 119 18.50 -0.02 3.59
N GLY A 120 19.48 -0.71 4.20
CA GLY A 120 19.97 -0.33 5.52
C GLY A 120 18.86 -0.44 6.59
N PRO A 121 18.57 0.65 7.33
CA PRO A 121 17.56 0.65 8.38
C PRO A 121 16.11 0.70 7.84
N HIS A 122 15.93 0.97 6.54
CA HIS A 122 14.61 1.14 5.95
C HIS A 122 14.08 -0.19 5.43
N GLU A 123 12.88 -0.54 5.85
CA GLU A 123 12.15 -1.72 5.38
C GLU A 123 10.89 -1.31 4.65
N LEU A 124 10.69 -1.90 3.47
CA LEU A 124 9.53 -1.66 2.63
C LEU A 124 8.93 -2.99 2.18
N ASP A 125 7.68 -3.19 2.50
CA ASP A 125 6.87 -4.29 1.99
C ASP A 125 6.04 -3.80 0.79
N VAL A 126 6.17 -4.45 -0.34
CA VAL A 126 5.40 -4.15 -1.54
C VAL A 126 4.49 -5.32 -1.85
N GLU A 127 3.20 -5.14 -1.63
CA GLU A 127 2.14 -6.09 -1.96
C GLU A 127 1.64 -5.82 -3.38
N SER A 128 2.41 -6.19 -4.39
CA SER A 128 2.08 -5.88 -5.80
C SER A 128 0.81 -6.59 -6.27
N ARG A 129 0.55 -7.78 -5.77
CA ARG A 129 -0.65 -8.56 -6.02
C ARG A 129 -1.10 -9.18 -4.70
N PRO A 130 -1.95 -8.50 -3.96
CA PRO A 130 -2.46 -9.03 -2.72
C PRO A 130 -3.07 -10.43 -2.91
N SER A 131 -2.83 -11.30 -1.96
CA SER A 131 -3.42 -12.64 -1.94
C SER A 131 -4.91 -12.53 -1.61
N GLY A 132 -5.73 -12.41 -2.63
CA GLY A 132 -7.17 -12.21 -2.51
C GLY A 132 -7.61 -10.75 -2.46
N PRO A 133 -8.93 -10.50 -2.42
CA PRO A 133 -9.49 -9.17 -2.25
C PRO A 133 -9.23 -8.62 -0.83
N PRO A 134 -9.18 -7.30 -0.64
CA PRO A 134 -9.38 -6.29 -1.68
C PRO A 134 -8.12 -6.00 -2.49
N GLY A 135 -8.30 -5.66 -3.78
CA GLY A 135 -7.23 -5.15 -4.63
C GLY A 135 -7.03 -3.64 -4.48
N TYR A 136 -6.04 -3.07 -5.20
CA TYR A 136 -5.71 -1.64 -5.10
C TYR A 136 -6.92 -0.69 -5.24
N GLN A 137 -7.80 -0.93 -6.21
CA GLN A 137 -8.96 -0.05 -6.47
C GLN A 137 -9.98 -0.10 -5.34
N GLU A 138 -10.21 -1.28 -4.80
CA GLU A 138 -11.13 -1.48 -3.67
C GLU A 138 -10.57 -0.83 -2.40
N LEU A 139 -9.28 -1.04 -2.13
CA LEU A 139 -8.58 -0.37 -1.03
C LEU A 139 -8.63 1.15 -1.16
N LEU A 140 -8.38 1.68 -2.36
CA LEU A 140 -8.39 3.12 -2.60
C LEU A 140 -9.79 3.72 -2.41
N TYR A 141 -10.84 2.99 -2.75
CA TYR A 141 -12.22 3.42 -2.58
C TYR A 141 -12.59 3.64 -1.11
N GLU A 142 -12.13 2.75 -0.22
CA GLU A 142 -12.38 2.81 1.22
C GLU A 142 -11.27 3.54 2.02
N ALA A 143 -10.20 3.96 1.33
CA ALA A 143 -9.07 4.60 1.97
C ALA A 143 -9.42 5.99 2.55
N GLY A 144 -8.81 6.32 3.68
CA GLY A 144 -8.77 7.69 4.17
C GLY A 144 -7.50 8.41 3.73
N ARG A 145 -7.60 9.69 3.39
CA ARG A 145 -6.42 10.52 3.06
C ARG A 145 -5.95 11.27 4.29
N PHE A 146 -4.69 11.06 4.65
CA PHE A 146 -4.08 11.66 5.84
C PHE A 146 -2.91 12.57 5.46
N GLN A 147 -2.89 13.76 6.06
CA GLN A 147 -1.80 14.71 5.90
C GLN A 147 -0.74 14.43 6.96
N LEU A 148 0.40 13.88 6.57
CA LEU A 148 1.48 13.49 7.48
C LEU A 148 2.48 14.61 7.77
N ALA A 149 2.72 15.48 6.83
CA ALA A 149 3.54 16.68 6.95
C ALA A 149 3.04 17.70 5.94
N SER A 150 3.57 18.93 5.97
CA SER A 150 3.11 20.01 5.10
C SER A 150 2.96 19.62 3.61
N GLU A 151 3.80 18.70 3.13
CA GLU A 151 3.81 18.28 1.73
C GLU A 151 3.58 16.78 1.52
N VAL A 152 3.25 16.03 2.57
CA VAL A 152 3.10 14.58 2.50
C VAL A 152 1.71 14.16 2.91
N SER A 153 0.88 13.84 1.94
CA SER A 153 -0.40 13.15 2.14
C SER A 153 -0.34 11.73 1.59
N VAL A 154 -0.97 10.81 2.29
CA VAL A 154 -1.04 9.38 1.91
C VAL A 154 -2.47 8.88 2.00
N ASP A 155 -2.80 7.95 1.12
CA ASP A 155 -4.04 7.20 1.19
C ASP A 155 -3.78 5.96 2.06
N VAL A 156 -4.55 5.82 3.13
CA VAL A 156 -4.41 4.76 4.15
C VAL A 156 -5.64 3.87 4.09
N ALA A 157 -5.44 2.58 3.97
CA ALA A 157 -6.52 1.59 3.92
C ALA A 157 -7.48 1.70 5.11
N SER A 158 -8.70 1.21 4.96
CA SER A 158 -9.68 1.17 6.05
C SER A 158 -9.18 0.31 7.22
N PRO A 159 -9.68 0.49 8.44
CA PRO A 159 -9.31 -0.36 9.56
C PRO A 159 -9.58 -1.84 9.29
N GLU A 160 -10.69 -2.14 8.63
CA GLU A 160 -11.11 -3.49 8.26
C GLU A 160 -10.13 -4.12 7.26
N ASP A 161 -9.68 -3.35 6.28
CA ASP A 161 -8.70 -3.81 5.30
C ASP A 161 -7.33 -4.04 5.94
N ILE A 162 -6.91 -3.15 6.86
CA ILE A 162 -5.65 -3.31 7.59
C ILE A 162 -5.68 -4.61 8.40
N GLU A 163 -6.76 -4.88 9.13
CA GLU A 163 -6.92 -6.11 9.90
C GLU A 163 -6.89 -7.35 8.99
N HIS A 164 -7.60 -7.29 7.86
CA HIS A 164 -7.60 -8.35 6.86
C HIS A 164 -6.19 -8.68 6.35
N TYR A 165 -5.41 -7.65 5.98
CA TYR A 165 -4.03 -7.83 5.53
C TYR A 165 -3.14 -8.45 6.62
N GLU A 166 -3.27 -8.00 7.86
CA GLU A 166 -2.51 -8.56 8.97
C GLU A 166 -2.89 -10.02 9.24
N GLN A 167 -4.16 -10.38 9.10
CA GLN A 167 -4.62 -11.76 9.23
C GLN A 167 -4.04 -12.65 8.13
N VAL A 168 -4.10 -12.21 6.88
CA VAL A 168 -3.49 -12.94 5.74
C VAL A 168 -1.99 -13.12 5.93
N ARG A 169 -1.29 -12.09 6.40
CA ARG A 169 0.15 -12.16 6.68
C ARG A 169 0.49 -13.16 7.78
N ARG A 170 -0.33 -13.27 8.81
CA ARG A 170 -0.11 -14.20 9.93
C ARG A 170 -0.45 -15.64 9.59
N THR A 171 -1.50 -15.87 8.86
CA THR A 171 -2.05 -17.22 8.63
C THR A 171 -1.66 -17.80 7.27
N GLY A 172 -1.24 -16.96 6.32
CA GLY A 172 -1.04 -17.35 4.92
C GLY A 172 -2.34 -17.74 4.21
N ALA A 173 -3.48 -17.66 4.89
CA ALA A 173 -4.79 -18.00 4.35
C ALA A 173 -5.59 -16.72 4.12
N VAL A 174 -6.25 -16.63 2.96
CA VAL A 174 -7.22 -15.58 2.69
C VAL A 174 -8.47 -15.90 3.52
N PRO A 175 -8.88 -15.02 4.46
CA PRO A 175 -10.13 -15.23 5.18
C PRO A 175 -11.30 -15.28 4.20
N GLU A 176 -12.21 -16.24 4.38
CA GLU A 176 -13.47 -16.21 3.64
C GLU A 176 -14.26 -14.96 4.06
N MET A 177 -14.19 -13.92 3.25
CA MET A 177 -14.99 -12.74 3.47
C MET A 177 -16.45 -13.08 3.17
N ARG A 178 -17.24 -13.36 4.21
CA ARG A 178 -18.69 -13.37 4.09
C ARG A 178 -19.14 -11.93 3.87
N ILE A 179 -19.32 -11.56 2.62
CA ILE A 179 -20.03 -10.33 2.29
C ILE A 179 -21.49 -10.55 2.73
N THR A 180 -21.82 -10.12 3.92
CA THR A 180 -23.21 -9.97 4.34
C THR A 180 -23.76 -8.76 3.58
N ARG A 181 -24.17 -8.98 2.33
CA ARG A 181 -25.03 -8.02 1.66
C ARG A 181 -26.24 -7.84 2.57
N GLY A 182 -26.38 -6.64 3.11
CA GLY A 182 -27.56 -6.30 3.90
C GLY A 182 -28.80 -6.72 3.13
N ALA A 183 -29.65 -7.50 3.77
CA ALA A 183 -30.89 -7.95 3.18
C ALA A 183 -31.67 -6.72 2.68
N PRO A 184 -32.22 -6.75 1.46
CA PRO A 184 -33.00 -5.63 0.95
C PRO A 184 -34.14 -5.36 1.93
N ARG A 185 -34.23 -4.13 2.43
CA ARG A 185 -35.35 -3.67 3.24
C ARG A 185 -36.63 -3.94 2.44
N GLN A 186 -37.43 -4.88 2.90
CA GLN A 186 -38.79 -5.03 2.39
C GLN A 186 -39.56 -3.75 2.74
N LEU A 187 -39.89 -3.00 1.71
CA LEU A 187 -40.89 -1.91 1.82
C LEU A 187 -42.25 -2.57 2.05
N GLU A 188 -42.78 -2.45 3.25
CA GLU A 188 -44.15 -2.84 3.53
C GLU A 188 -45.09 -1.95 2.68
N PRO A 189 -46.02 -2.55 1.93
CA PRO A 189 -47.07 -1.76 1.24
C PRO A 189 -48.04 -1.19 2.26
N ARG A 190 -48.34 0.09 2.15
CA ARG A 190 -49.44 0.75 2.85
C ARG A 190 -50.79 0.39 2.19
#